data_429c713672895ab9c125852f410d2b87
#
_entry.id   429c713672895ab9c125852f410d2b87
#
_cell.length_a   1.000
_cell.length_b   1.000
_cell.length_c   1.000
_cell.angle_alpha   90.00
_cell.angle_beta   90.00
_cell.angle_gamma   90.00
#
_symmetry.space_group_name_H-M   'P 1'
#
loop_
_entity.id
_entity.type
_entity.pdbx_description
1 polymer ?
#
loop_
_entity_poly.entity_id
_entity_poly.type
_entity_poly.pdbx_seq_one_letter_code
_entity_poly.pdbx_strand_id
1 'polypeptide(L)'
;MAESTLAEVMAELAALEDPKARAVNERHGDDHGVNLGKLRAIAKRLKTQQELARRLWETGDTAARLLAILICRPKAFERNELDVMLREARTPKVHDWLVNYVVKKNPHAEELRVAWFADPDPVVASAGWALTTERVAKKPEGLDLAGLLDVIEAEMKDAPDRLQWAMNLPGSDRDRARRAPRPCHRHR
;
A
#
# COMPACT_ATOMS: atom_id res chain seq x y z
N MET A 1 12.88 28.45 9.37
CA MET A 1 11.52 28.39 8.85
C MET A 1 10.66 27.73 9.92
N ALA A 2 9.53 28.37 10.31
CA ALA A 2 8.63 27.79 11.31
C ALA A 2 8.10 26.42 10.79
N GLU A 3 8.15 25.41 11.64
CA GLU A 3 7.52 24.13 11.34
C GLU A 3 5.99 24.33 11.32
N SER A 4 5.34 23.86 10.25
CA SER A 4 3.87 23.91 10.18
C SER A 4 3.28 23.00 11.25
N THR A 5 2.34 23.53 12.01
CA THR A 5 1.65 22.77 13.05
C THR A 5 0.61 21.81 12.44
N LEU A 6 0.26 20.77 13.18
CA LEU A 6 -0.85 19.87 12.78
C LEU A 6 -2.14 20.65 12.52
N ALA A 7 -2.47 21.61 13.40
CA ALA A 7 -3.70 22.41 13.29
C ALA A 7 -3.73 23.25 12.02
N GLU A 8 -2.63 23.89 11.65
CA GLU A 8 -2.51 24.66 10.40
C GLU A 8 -2.69 23.80 9.17
N VAL A 9 -2.07 22.63 9.15
CA VAL A 9 -2.18 21.69 8.02
C VAL A 9 -3.58 21.13 7.91
N MET A 10 -4.21 20.75 9.02
CA MET A 10 -5.60 20.27 9.02
C MET A 10 -6.58 21.34 8.56
N ALA A 11 -6.39 22.61 8.98
CA ALA A 11 -7.20 23.74 8.51
C ALA A 11 -7.02 23.98 7.00
N GLU A 12 -5.80 23.86 6.48
CA GLU A 12 -5.52 23.98 5.05
C GLU A 12 -6.20 22.84 4.27
N LEU A 13 -6.12 21.60 4.73
CA LEU A 13 -6.80 20.46 4.08
C LEU A 13 -8.31 20.66 4.07
N ALA A 14 -8.90 21.10 5.18
CA ALA A 14 -10.34 21.40 5.27
C ALA A 14 -10.76 22.50 4.29
N ALA A 15 -9.96 23.54 4.13
CA ALA A 15 -10.21 24.64 3.18
C ALA A 15 -10.12 24.21 1.70
N LEU A 16 -9.43 23.10 1.41
CA LEU A 16 -9.27 22.55 0.08
C LEU A 16 -10.28 21.47 -0.27
N GLU A 17 -11.15 21.12 0.68
CA GLU A 17 -12.21 20.13 0.49
C GLU A 17 -13.23 20.62 -0.54
N ASP A 18 -13.45 19.83 -1.61
CA ASP A 18 -14.39 20.12 -2.67
C ASP A 18 -15.48 19.03 -2.68
N PRO A 19 -16.76 19.38 -2.49
CA PRO A 19 -17.86 18.41 -2.49
C PRO A 19 -17.99 17.64 -3.80
N LYS A 20 -17.64 18.22 -4.95
CA LYS A 20 -17.68 17.54 -6.25
C LYS A 20 -16.57 16.50 -6.34
N ALA A 21 -15.37 16.84 -5.91
CA ALA A 21 -14.24 15.90 -5.85
C ALA A 21 -14.53 14.77 -4.86
N ARG A 22 -15.13 15.08 -3.69
CA ARG A 22 -15.56 14.08 -2.71
C ARG A 22 -16.55 13.09 -3.31
N ALA A 23 -17.61 13.56 -3.98
CA ALA A 23 -18.61 12.70 -4.59
C ALA A 23 -18.00 11.77 -5.68
N VAL A 24 -16.96 12.19 -6.37
CA VAL A 24 -16.24 11.34 -7.31
C VAL A 24 -15.41 10.30 -6.57
N ASN A 25 -14.67 10.68 -5.54
CA ASN A 25 -13.81 9.79 -4.77
C ASN A 25 -14.63 8.72 -4.01
N GLU A 26 -15.79 9.09 -3.45
CA GLU A 26 -16.69 8.17 -2.74
C GLU A 26 -17.19 7.02 -3.64
N ARG A 27 -17.38 7.26 -4.94
CA ARG A 27 -17.70 6.18 -5.91
C ARG A 27 -16.56 5.15 -6.04
N HIS A 28 -15.36 5.52 -5.67
CA HIS A 28 -14.18 4.66 -5.69
C HIS A 28 -13.77 4.17 -4.28
N GLY A 29 -14.61 4.45 -3.27
CA GLY A 29 -14.39 4.02 -1.89
C GLY A 29 -13.49 4.94 -1.07
N ASP A 30 -13.14 6.12 -1.59
CA ASP A 30 -12.31 7.12 -0.88
C ASP A 30 -13.19 8.27 -0.37
N ASP A 31 -13.03 8.66 0.88
CA ASP A 31 -13.91 9.60 1.60
C ASP A 31 -13.30 10.99 1.78
N HIS A 32 -12.58 11.51 0.79
CA HIS A 32 -12.00 12.85 0.80
C HIS A 32 -12.33 13.64 -0.47
N GLY A 33 -12.36 14.96 -0.38
CA GLY A 33 -12.57 15.87 -1.52
C GLY A 33 -11.34 16.73 -1.86
N VAL A 34 -10.17 16.44 -1.30
CA VAL A 34 -8.95 17.20 -1.60
C VAL A 34 -8.34 16.70 -2.92
N ASN A 35 -8.11 17.63 -3.85
CA ASN A 35 -7.46 17.32 -5.11
C ASN A 35 -6.01 16.84 -4.88
N LEU A 36 -5.64 15.70 -5.48
CA LEU A 36 -4.32 15.08 -5.30
C LEU A 36 -3.16 15.97 -5.75
N GLY A 37 -3.36 16.84 -6.75
CA GLY A 37 -2.36 17.81 -7.18
C GLY A 37 -2.09 18.86 -6.10
N LYS A 38 -3.14 19.38 -5.45
CA LYS A 38 -3.02 20.31 -4.32
C LYS A 38 -2.35 19.63 -3.13
N LEU A 39 -2.70 18.39 -2.83
CA LEU A 39 -2.10 17.58 -1.76
C LEU A 39 -0.59 17.41 -1.97
N ARG A 40 -0.16 17.10 -3.21
CA ARG A 40 1.26 17.02 -3.57
C ARG A 40 1.98 18.38 -3.49
N ALA A 41 1.29 19.49 -3.77
CA ALA A 41 1.85 20.83 -3.62
C ALA A 41 2.13 21.16 -2.14
N ILE A 42 1.20 20.80 -1.24
CA ILE A 42 1.41 20.91 0.22
C ILE A 42 2.62 20.06 0.64
N ALA A 43 2.67 18.80 0.22
CA ALA A 43 3.77 17.89 0.54
C ALA A 43 5.13 18.44 0.08
N LYS A 44 5.19 19.02 -1.14
CA LYS A 44 6.40 19.63 -1.69
C LYS A 44 6.87 20.82 -0.84
N ARG A 45 5.95 21.64 -0.34
CA ARG A 45 6.23 22.78 0.55
C ARG A 45 6.71 22.31 1.92
N LEU A 46 6.05 21.33 2.52
CA LEU A 46 6.37 20.79 3.84
C LEU A 46 7.67 20.01 3.84
N LYS A 47 8.05 19.43 2.68
CA LYS A 47 9.19 18.49 2.58
C LYS A 47 8.99 17.28 3.49
N THR A 48 10.10 16.66 3.92
CA THR A 48 10.05 15.50 4.79
C THR A 48 9.95 15.92 6.26
N GLN A 49 8.86 15.55 6.94
CA GLN A 49 8.60 15.83 8.35
C GLN A 49 8.00 14.60 9.04
N GLN A 50 8.84 13.75 9.61
CA GLN A 50 8.42 12.45 10.16
C GLN A 50 7.41 12.58 11.30
N GLU A 51 7.66 13.50 12.26
CA GLU A 51 6.80 13.71 13.42
C GLU A 51 5.41 14.24 13.03
N LEU A 52 5.37 15.20 12.10
CA LEU A 52 4.12 15.71 11.55
C LEU A 52 3.37 14.60 10.78
N ALA A 53 4.08 13.76 10.04
CA ALA A 53 3.49 12.62 9.34
C ALA A 53 2.80 11.64 10.29
N ARG A 54 3.43 11.30 11.42
CA ARG A 54 2.81 10.44 12.45
C ARG A 54 1.54 11.06 13.02
N ARG A 55 1.59 12.34 13.39
CA ARG A 55 0.43 13.07 13.92
C ARG A 55 -0.71 13.22 12.92
N LEU A 56 -0.40 13.44 11.63
CA LEU A 56 -1.40 13.43 10.56
C LEU A 56 -2.04 12.06 10.39
N TRP A 57 -1.26 10.99 10.47
CA TRP A 57 -1.78 9.62 10.39
C TRP A 57 -2.78 9.31 11.52
N GLU A 58 -2.45 9.72 12.74
CA GLU A 58 -3.25 9.52 13.95
C GLU A 58 -4.61 10.22 13.91
N THR A 59 -4.79 11.25 13.09
CA THR A 59 -6.09 11.94 12.93
C THR A 59 -7.18 11.03 12.35
N GLY A 60 -6.82 9.97 11.63
CA GLY A 60 -7.76 9.10 10.92
C GLY A 60 -8.37 9.71 9.66
N ASP A 61 -8.13 11.00 9.39
CA ASP A 61 -8.62 11.69 8.19
C ASP A 61 -7.90 11.20 6.93
N THR A 62 -8.63 10.90 5.87
CA THR A 62 -8.08 10.31 4.65
C THR A 62 -7.11 11.25 3.93
N ALA A 63 -7.45 12.54 3.80
CA ALA A 63 -6.55 13.50 3.15
C ALA A 63 -5.28 13.73 3.99
N ALA A 64 -5.42 13.77 5.32
CA ALA A 64 -4.28 13.85 6.23
C ALA A 64 -3.37 12.61 6.14
N ARG A 65 -3.93 11.40 6.07
CA ARG A 65 -3.18 10.16 5.89
C ARG A 65 -2.45 10.11 4.55
N LEU A 66 -3.09 10.55 3.47
CA LEU A 66 -2.42 10.67 2.16
C LEU A 66 -1.25 11.67 2.21
N LEU A 67 -1.43 12.80 2.90
CA LEU A 67 -0.35 13.78 3.09
C LEU A 67 0.78 13.21 3.96
N ALA A 68 0.45 12.50 5.03
CA ALA A 68 1.41 11.81 5.90
C ALA A 68 2.33 10.87 5.11
N ILE A 69 1.75 10.07 4.21
CA ILE A 69 2.49 9.17 3.31
C ILE A 69 3.50 9.93 2.44
N LEU A 70 3.13 11.12 1.95
CA LEU A 70 4.00 11.91 1.07
C LEU A 70 5.15 12.61 1.80
N ILE A 71 5.00 12.94 3.09
CA ILE A 71 6.00 13.69 3.86
C ILE A 71 6.78 12.84 4.86
N CYS A 72 6.45 11.57 5.01
CA CYS A 72 7.15 10.66 5.91
C CYS A 72 8.52 10.21 5.37
N ARG A 73 9.31 9.60 6.24
CA ARG A 73 10.51 8.84 5.92
C ARG A 73 10.16 7.35 5.89
N PRO A 74 10.02 6.69 4.74
CA PRO A 74 9.61 5.30 4.66
C PRO A 74 10.44 4.34 5.52
N LYS A 75 11.74 4.58 5.62
CA LYS A 75 12.68 3.75 6.38
C LYS A 75 12.65 3.98 7.91
N ALA A 76 11.90 4.98 8.38
CA ALA A 76 11.81 5.31 9.80
C ALA A 76 10.67 4.59 10.53
N PHE A 77 9.92 3.75 9.82
CA PHE A 77 8.85 2.94 10.40
C PHE A 77 9.33 1.54 10.73
N GLU A 78 8.94 1.07 11.90
CA GLU A 78 9.17 -0.30 12.34
C GLU A 78 8.15 -1.26 11.69
N ARG A 79 8.49 -2.54 11.64
CA ARG A 79 7.63 -3.57 11.05
C ARG A 79 6.20 -3.58 11.63
N ASN A 80 6.10 -3.57 12.97
CA ASN A 80 4.80 -3.62 13.63
C ASN A 80 3.99 -2.34 13.41
N GLU A 81 4.64 -1.20 13.32
CA GLU A 81 4.03 0.08 13.02
C GLU A 81 3.37 0.06 11.63
N LEU A 82 4.07 -0.46 10.61
CA LEU A 82 3.53 -0.61 9.27
C LEU A 82 2.37 -1.61 9.19
N ASP A 83 2.41 -2.68 9.97
CA ASP A 83 1.29 -3.63 10.06
C ASP A 83 0.03 -2.96 10.63
N VAL A 84 0.17 -2.21 11.71
CA VAL A 84 -0.94 -1.43 12.29
C VAL A 84 -1.47 -0.41 11.28
N MET A 85 -0.58 0.36 10.65
CA MET A 85 -0.95 1.37 9.66
C MET A 85 -1.72 0.75 8.49
N LEU A 86 -1.32 -0.43 8.00
CA LEU A 86 -2.03 -1.11 6.92
C LEU A 86 -3.45 -1.51 7.32
N ARG A 87 -3.62 -2.05 8.54
CA ARG A 87 -4.95 -2.43 9.05
C ARG A 87 -5.86 -1.24 9.33
N GLU A 88 -5.29 -0.07 9.60
CA GLU A 88 -6.01 1.20 9.73
C GLU A 88 -6.35 1.87 8.39
N ALA A 89 -5.66 1.52 7.32
CA ALA A 89 -5.82 2.09 5.98
C ALA A 89 -7.10 1.58 5.32
N ARG A 90 -8.25 2.13 5.72
CA ARG A 90 -9.58 1.66 5.34
C ARG A 90 -9.99 2.03 3.92
N THR A 91 -9.48 3.12 3.38
CA THR A 91 -9.79 3.57 2.03
C THR A 91 -8.81 3.02 1.01
N PRO A 92 -9.25 2.69 -0.21
CA PRO A 92 -8.39 2.11 -1.25
C PRO A 92 -7.15 2.94 -1.54
N LYS A 93 -7.30 4.25 -1.65
CA LYS A 93 -6.19 5.16 -1.96
C LYS A 93 -5.12 5.17 -0.87
N VAL A 94 -5.51 5.27 0.40
CA VAL A 94 -4.56 5.26 1.53
C VAL A 94 -3.81 3.94 1.58
N HIS A 95 -4.52 2.82 1.44
CA HIS A 95 -3.92 1.50 1.39
C HIS A 95 -2.89 1.37 0.26
N ASP A 96 -3.27 1.73 -0.97
CA ASP A 96 -2.40 1.59 -2.13
C ASP A 96 -1.18 2.51 -2.04
N TRP A 97 -1.35 3.73 -1.56
CA TRP A 97 -0.24 4.66 -1.38
C TRP A 97 0.69 4.23 -0.25
N LEU A 98 0.16 3.72 0.87
CA LEU A 98 0.97 3.19 1.96
C LEU A 98 1.87 2.06 1.46
N VAL A 99 1.31 1.09 0.73
CA VAL A 99 2.09 -0.02 0.15
C VAL A 99 3.12 0.49 -0.85
N ASN A 100 2.71 1.33 -1.81
CA ASN A 100 3.58 1.73 -2.93
C ASN A 100 4.65 2.76 -2.55
N TYR A 101 4.36 3.69 -1.65
CA TYR A 101 5.27 4.80 -1.34
C TYR A 101 6.05 4.59 -0.05
N VAL A 102 5.56 3.77 0.88
CA VAL A 102 6.20 3.54 2.17
C VAL A 102 6.73 2.11 2.28
N VAL A 103 5.83 1.11 2.26
CA VAL A 103 6.22 -0.29 2.55
C VAL A 103 7.26 -0.82 1.57
N LYS A 104 7.07 -0.61 0.26
CA LYS A 104 8.03 -1.04 -0.77
C LYS A 104 9.44 -0.46 -0.62
N LYS A 105 9.58 0.65 0.11
CA LYS A 105 10.86 1.32 0.36
C LYS A 105 11.41 1.07 1.76
N ASN A 106 10.69 0.32 2.57
CA ASN A 106 11.07 0.01 3.95
C ASN A 106 11.95 -1.25 3.99
N PRO A 107 12.96 -1.33 4.88
CA PRO A 107 13.80 -2.51 5.03
C PRO A 107 13.02 -3.77 5.44
N HIS A 108 11.86 -3.64 6.11
CA HIS A 108 11.00 -4.75 6.51
C HIS A 108 10.02 -5.22 5.42
N ALA A 109 10.11 -4.70 4.19
CA ALA A 109 9.18 -5.02 3.11
C ALA A 109 9.05 -6.52 2.85
N GLU A 110 10.15 -7.28 2.89
CA GLU A 110 10.12 -8.73 2.65
C GLU A 110 9.48 -9.50 3.81
N GLU A 111 9.74 -9.13 5.05
CA GLU A 111 9.08 -9.72 6.23
C GLU A 111 7.56 -9.48 6.20
N LEU A 112 7.15 -8.24 5.86
CA LEU A 112 5.75 -7.87 5.71
C LEU A 112 5.09 -8.59 4.54
N ARG A 113 5.80 -8.73 3.40
CA ARG A 113 5.31 -9.50 2.25
C ARG A 113 4.92 -10.92 2.66
N VAL A 114 5.80 -11.61 3.37
CA VAL A 114 5.57 -13.00 3.81
C VAL A 114 4.40 -13.06 4.80
N ALA A 115 4.37 -12.17 5.79
CA ALA A 115 3.33 -12.15 6.80
C ALA A 115 1.94 -11.83 6.22
N TRP A 116 1.86 -10.82 5.34
CA TRP A 116 0.60 -10.39 4.75
C TRP A 116 0.08 -11.30 3.65
N PHE A 117 0.99 -12.00 2.95
CA PHE A 117 0.59 -12.94 1.89
C PHE A 117 -0.35 -14.05 2.40
N ALA A 118 -0.13 -14.50 3.62
CA ALA A 118 -0.92 -15.56 4.27
C ALA A 118 -1.96 -15.02 5.28
N ASP A 119 -2.18 -13.71 5.32
CA ASP A 119 -3.13 -13.11 6.26
C ASP A 119 -4.58 -13.47 5.88
N PRO A 120 -5.43 -13.84 6.87
CA PRO A 120 -6.82 -14.18 6.62
C PRO A 120 -7.68 -12.99 6.19
N ASP A 121 -7.26 -11.75 6.47
CA ASP A 121 -7.91 -10.54 5.99
C ASP A 121 -7.55 -10.30 4.51
N PRO A 122 -8.53 -10.35 3.59
CA PRO A 122 -8.28 -10.19 2.15
C PRO A 122 -7.69 -8.82 1.79
N VAL A 123 -7.94 -7.78 2.59
CA VAL A 123 -7.36 -6.44 2.38
C VAL A 123 -5.86 -6.49 2.69
N VAL A 124 -5.48 -7.12 3.81
CA VAL A 124 -4.07 -7.31 4.18
C VAL A 124 -3.37 -8.25 3.19
N ALA A 125 -4.01 -9.37 2.85
CA ALA A 125 -3.50 -10.31 1.85
C ALA A 125 -3.25 -9.63 0.49
N SER A 126 -4.11 -8.69 0.07
CA SER A 126 -3.90 -7.93 -1.17
C SER A 126 -2.61 -7.10 -1.16
N ALA A 127 -2.21 -6.57 -0.02
CA ALA A 127 -0.91 -5.90 0.12
C ALA A 127 0.26 -6.89 0.01
N GLY A 128 0.15 -8.06 0.63
CA GLY A 128 1.11 -9.16 0.49
C GLY A 128 1.30 -9.58 -0.98
N TRP A 129 0.19 -9.70 -1.73
CA TRP A 129 0.22 -9.99 -3.17
C TRP A 129 0.84 -8.86 -3.99
N ALA A 130 0.54 -7.60 -3.68
CA ALA A 130 1.14 -6.44 -4.37
C ALA A 130 2.67 -6.40 -4.20
N LEU A 131 3.16 -6.73 -3.00
CA LEU A 131 4.59 -6.85 -2.72
C LEU A 131 5.19 -8.08 -3.42
N THR A 132 4.46 -9.19 -3.48
CA THR A 132 4.89 -10.42 -4.17
C THR A 132 4.99 -10.20 -5.67
N THR A 133 4.02 -9.53 -6.28
CA THR A 133 4.07 -9.17 -7.70
C THR A 133 5.29 -8.32 -8.03
N GLU A 134 5.59 -7.33 -7.21
CA GLU A 134 6.82 -6.54 -7.39
C GLU A 134 8.10 -7.36 -7.20
N ARG A 135 8.10 -8.28 -6.24
CA ARG A 135 9.23 -9.18 -5.98
C ARG A 135 9.47 -10.11 -7.16
N VAL A 136 8.40 -10.66 -7.78
CA VAL A 136 8.48 -11.48 -9.01
C VAL A 136 9.06 -10.67 -10.17
N ALA A 137 8.61 -9.43 -10.35
CA ALA A 137 9.07 -8.57 -11.45
C ALA A 137 10.53 -8.15 -11.32
N LYS A 138 10.96 -7.76 -10.11
CA LYS A 138 12.29 -7.17 -9.90
C LYS A 138 13.37 -8.16 -9.49
N LYS A 139 13.04 -9.16 -8.68
CA LYS A 139 14.01 -10.07 -8.07
C LYS A 139 13.38 -11.43 -7.73
N PRO A 140 13.06 -12.26 -8.73
CA PRO A 140 12.31 -13.52 -8.57
C PRO A 140 13.09 -14.63 -7.87
N GLU A 141 14.43 -14.48 -7.71
CA GLU A 141 15.27 -15.51 -7.12
C GLU A 141 14.81 -15.88 -5.71
N GLY A 142 14.69 -17.18 -5.44
CA GLY A 142 14.24 -17.72 -4.15
C GLY A 142 12.72 -17.73 -3.95
N LEU A 143 11.91 -17.31 -4.93
CA LEU A 143 10.46 -17.48 -4.90
C LEU A 143 10.07 -18.80 -5.56
N ASP A 144 9.10 -19.49 -4.97
CA ASP A 144 8.41 -20.61 -5.60
C ASP A 144 7.35 -20.10 -6.59
N LEU A 145 7.81 -19.77 -7.80
CA LEU A 145 6.94 -19.23 -8.85
C LEU A 145 5.86 -20.24 -9.31
N ALA A 146 6.16 -21.54 -9.26
CA ALA A 146 5.19 -22.57 -9.61
C ALA A 146 4.09 -22.65 -8.55
N GLY A 147 4.47 -22.66 -7.26
CA GLY A 147 3.50 -22.61 -6.15
C GLY A 147 2.64 -21.34 -6.15
N LEU A 148 3.20 -20.19 -6.53
CA LEU A 148 2.41 -18.95 -6.70
C LEU A 148 1.36 -19.07 -7.79
N LEU A 149 1.67 -19.74 -8.91
CA LEU A 149 0.69 -20.00 -9.97
C LEU A 149 -0.39 -20.98 -9.50
N ASP A 150 -0.01 -22.05 -8.78
CA ASP A 150 -0.96 -23.03 -8.24
C ASP A 150 -1.96 -22.32 -7.30
N VAL A 151 -1.51 -21.38 -6.46
CA VAL A 151 -2.39 -20.56 -5.60
C VAL A 151 -3.31 -19.66 -6.43
N ILE A 152 -2.78 -18.98 -7.45
CA ILE A 152 -3.60 -18.14 -8.34
C ILE A 152 -4.68 -18.96 -9.04
N GLU A 153 -4.33 -20.13 -9.57
CA GLU A 153 -5.28 -21.01 -10.27
C GLU A 153 -6.36 -21.56 -9.33
N ALA A 154 -6.01 -21.83 -8.06
CA ALA A 154 -6.94 -22.38 -7.07
C ALA A 154 -7.86 -21.31 -6.48
N GLU A 155 -7.35 -20.14 -6.16
CA GLU A 155 -8.03 -19.17 -5.28
C GLU A 155 -8.51 -17.90 -5.98
N MET A 156 -7.87 -17.48 -7.09
CA MET A 156 -8.17 -16.20 -7.72
C MET A 156 -9.62 -16.05 -8.13
N LYS A 157 -10.26 -17.13 -8.56
CA LYS A 157 -11.61 -17.11 -9.11
C LYS A 157 -12.67 -16.77 -8.06
N ASP A 158 -12.45 -17.20 -6.83
CA ASP A 158 -13.37 -17.05 -5.71
C ASP A 158 -12.91 -15.96 -4.71
N ALA A 159 -11.77 -15.33 -4.96
CA ALA A 159 -11.23 -14.26 -4.12
C ALA A 159 -12.06 -12.97 -4.26
N PRO A 160 -12.15 -12.14 -3.21
CA PRO A 160 -12.73 -10.80 -3.32
C PRO A 160 -12.02 -9.95 -4.38
N ASP A 161 -12.75 -9.05 -5.04
CA ASP A 161 -12.28 -8.24 -6.19
C ASP A 161 -10.90 -7.60 -5.98
N ARG A 162 -10.65 -7.04 -4.79
CA ARG A 162 -9.37 -6.42 -4.45
C ARG A 162 -8.22 -7.43 -4.44
N LEU A 163 -8.46 -8.62 -3.92
CA LEU A 163 -7.47 -9.68 -3.88
C LEU A 163 -7.26 -10.28 -5.27
N GLN A 164 -8.34 -10.49 -6.05
CA GLN A 164 -8.23 -10.89 -7.46
C GLN A 164 -7.35 -9.93 -8.26
N TRP A 165 -7.56 -8.63 -8.07
CA TRP A 165 -6.78 -7.60 -8.74
C TRP A 165 -5.30 -7.65 -8.36
N ALA A 166 -5.00 -7.86 -7.08
CA ALA A 166 -3.63 -8.00 -6.60
C ALA A 166 -2.93 -9.29 -7.06
N MET A 167 -3.68 -10.38 -7.23
CA MET A 167 -3.19 -11.67 -7.76
C MET A 167 -2.92 -11.63 -9.27
N ASN A 168 -3.37 -10.60 -9.98
CA ASN A 168 -3.20 -10.49 -11.42
C ASN A 168 -1.76 -10.11 -11.79
N LEU A 169 -0.90 -11.12 -11.91
CA LEU A 169 0.47 -10.92 -12.36
C LEU A 169 0.49 -10.40 -13.81
N PRO A 170 1.38 -9.45 -14.17
CA PRO A 170 1.60 -9.06 -15.56
C PRO A 170 1.92 -10.26 -16.45
N GLY A 171 1.52 -10.21 -17.73
CA GLY A 171 1.67 -11.33 -18.64
C GLY A 171 3.08 -11.91 -18.76
N SER A 172 4.10 -11.03 -18.79
CA SER A 172 5.52 -11.41 -18.80
C SER A 172 5.93 -12.20 -17.53
N ASP A 173 5.35 -11.88 -16.40
CA ASP A 173 5.67 -12.54 -15.14
C ASP A 173 4.95 -13.87 -14.99
N ARG A 174 3.74 -14.01 -15.57
CA ARG A 174 3.04 -15.29 -15.70
C ARG A 174 3.83 -16.27 -16.58
N ASP A 175 4.35 -15.82 -17.71
CA ASP A 175 5.17 -16.65 -18.61
C ASP A 175 6.48 -17.07 -17.94
N ARG A 176 7.11 -16.18 -17.17
CA ARG A 176 8.30 -16.49 -16.36
C ARG A 176 7.98 -17.54 -15.30
N ALA A 177 6.89 -17.39 -14.58
CA ALA A 177 6.47 -18.33 -13.54
C ALA A 177 6.16 -19.72 -14.13
N ARG A 178 5.50 -19.80 -15.29
CA ARG A 178 5.21 -21.07 -16.00
C ARG A 178 6.47 -21.82 -16.46
N ARG A 179 7.55 -21.10 -16.77
CA ARG A 179 8.82 -21.67 -17.21
C ARG A 179 9.78 -22.01 -16.06
N ALA A 180 9.46 -21.59 -14.84
CA ALA A 180 10.29 -21.87 -13.68
C ALA A 180 10.29 -23.37 -13.36
N PRO A 181 11.45 -23.98 -13.04
CA PRO A 181 11.51 -25.37 -12.61
C PRO A 181 10.76 -25.54 -11.30
N ARG A 182 9.89 -26.54 -11.21
CA ARG A 182 9.19 -26.91 -9.97
C ARG A 182 10.21 -27.41 -8.95
N PRO A 183 10.19 -26.93 -7.70
CA PRO A 183 11.06 -27.47 -6.67
C PRO A 183 10.75 -28.95 -6.45
N CYS A 184 11.79 -29.79 -6.49
CA CYS A 184 11.65 -31.20 -6.12
C CYS A 184 11.28 -31.29 -4.64
N HIS A 185 10.03 -31.58 -4.33
CA HIS A 185 9.66 -32.01 -2.98
C HIS A 185 10.32 -33.36 -2.71
N ARG A 186 11.48 -33.33 -2.05
CA ARG A 186 12.01 -34.56 -1.43
C ARG A 186 11.12 -34.85 -0.23
N HIS A 187 10.23 -35.82 -0.39
CA HIS A 187 9.58 -36.45 0.74
C HIS A 187 10.68 -37.06 1.64
N ARG A 188 10.74 -36.59 2.87
CA ARG A 188 11.38 -37.31 3.97
C ARG A 188 10.31 -37.93 4.82
#